data_cd01b467a6599b621bad236b3f0fa37c
#
_entry.id   cd01b467a6599b621bad236b3f0fa37c
#
_cell.length_a   1.000
_cell.length_b   1.000
_cell.length_c   1.000
_cell.angle_alpha   90.00
_cell.angle_beta   90.00
_cell.angle_gamma   90.00
#
_symmetry.space_group_name_H-M   'P 1'
#
loop_
_entity.id
_entity.type
_entity.pdbx_description
1 polymer ?
#
loop_
_entity_poly.entity_id
_entity_poly.type
_entity_poly.pdbx_seq_one_letter_code
_entity_poly.pdbx_strand_id
1 'polypeptide(L)'
;LKIIGHQWYWSYEYPDHGNFTFDANMIPEDELKPGQKRLMDTDYRVVLPVGKKIQLLMTSDDVLHNWGVPSFGVKLDTVPGRLNETWVQINKSGVYYGVCSELCGGNHAYMPIAIEAVSEADFKKWVTKAQTEFASVDDGVAPKLAATEKVDEDATASVNASFAITPNGIRLAQSTAGQ
;
A
#
# COMPACT_ATOMS: atom_id res chain seq x y z
N LEU A 1 5.39 3.10 6.66
CA LEU A 1 4.46 1.98 6.58
C LEU A 1 4.08 1.74 5.12
N LYS A 2 4.18 0.50 4.61
CA LYS A 2 3.62 0.10 3.32
C LYS A 2 2.34 -0.71 3.55
N ILE A 3 1.34 -0.45 2.73
CA ILE A 3 -0.01 -0.99 2.82
C ILE A 3 -0.33 -1.64 1.48
N ILE A 4 -0.74 -2.90 1.52
CA ILE A 4 -1.04 -3.69 0.33
C ILE A 4 -2.48 -4.21 0.45
N GLY A 5 -3.31 -3.88 -0.54
CA GLY A 5 -4.69 -4.37 -0.61
C GLY A 5 -4.76 -5.73 -1.29
N HIS A 6 -5.58 -6.61 -0.72
CA HIS A 6 -5.89 -7.94 -1.26
C HIS A 6 -7.39 -8.21 -1.18
N GLN A 7 -7.89 -9.14 -1.96
CA GLN A 7 -9.25 -9.65 -1.85
C GLN A 7 -9.29 -10.78 -0.81
N TRP A 8 -9.75 -10.62 0.44
CA TRP A 8 -10.29 -9.38 1.02
C TRP A 8 -9.66 -9.19 2.39
N TYR A 9 -8.46 -8.65 2.44
CA TYR A 9 -7.70 -8.33 3.66
C TYR A 9 -6.63 -7.27 3.34
N TRP A 10 -5.88 -6.85 4.34
CA TRP A 10 -4.78 -5.92 4.19
C TRP A 10 -3.46 -6.55 4.67
N SER A 11 -2.37 -6.36 3.92
CA SER A 11 -1.02 -6.61 4.41
C SER A 11 -0.31 -5.31 4.77
N TYR A 12 0.47 -5.36 5.83
CA TYR A 12 1.22 -4.23 6.36
C TYR A 12 2.69 -4.58 6.49
N GLU A 13 3.56 -3.78 5.86
CA GLU A 13 5.01 -3.93 5.88
C GLU A 13 5.63 -2.72 6.59
N TYR A 14 6.61 -2.98 7.47
CA TYR A 14 7.36 -1.98 8.24
C TYR A 14 8.83 -1.93 7.81
N PRO A 15 9.16 -1.28 6.67
CA PRO A 15 10.51 -1.31 6.09
C PRO A 15 11.59 -0.78 7.04
N ASP A 16 11.28 0.31 7.76
CA ASP A 16 12.24 0.99 8.64
C ASP A 16 12.45 0.26 9.98
N HIS A 17 11.75 -0.84 10.21
CA HIS A 17 11.73 -1.56 11.48
C HIS A 17 12.07 -3.04 11.35
N GLY A 18 12.95 -3.41 10.42
CA GLY A 18 13.37 -4.79 10.21
C GLY A 18 12.57 -5.52 9.13
N ASN A 19 11.80 -4.78 8.36
CA ASN A 19 11.09 -5.27 7.16
C ASN A 19 10.16 -6.46 7.41
N PHE A 20 9.55 -6.52 8.61
CA PHE A 20 8.54 -7.54 8.88
C PHE A 20 7.19 -7.17 8.25
N THR A 21 6.44 -8.19 7.89
CA THR A 21 5.12 -8.08 7.24
C THR A 21 4.11 -8.96 7.97
N PHE A 22 2.88 -8.50 8.07
CA PHE A 22 1.75 -9.30 8.56
C PHE A 22 0.46 -8.97 7.81
N ASP A 23 -0.45 -9.93 7.82
CA ASP A 23 -1.79 -9.78 7.30
C ASP A 23 -2.76 -9.40 8.41
N ALA A 24 -3.75 -8.60 8.08
CA ALA A 24 -4.83 -8.20 8.98
C ALA A 24 -6.18 -8.59 8.38
N ASN A 25 -6.78 -9.61 8.94
CA ASN A 25 -8.08 -10.15 8.55
C ASN A 25 -9.17 -9.69 9.51
N MET A 26 -10.38 -9.49 9.00
CA MET A 26 -11.54 -9.22 9.84
C MET A 26 -11.79 -10.39 10.80
N ILE A 27 -12.02 -10.10 12.07
CA ILE A 27 -12.39 -11.12 13.06
C ILE A 27 -13.84 -11.55 12.80
N PRO A 28 -14.11 -12.85 12.64
CA PRO A 28 -15.47 -13.40 12.58
C PRO A 28 -16.29 -13.03 13.81
N GLU A 29 -17.61 -12.91 13.65
CA GLU A 29 -18.49 -12.43 14.74
C GLU A 29 -18.48 -13.35 15.97
N ASP A 30 -18.35 -14.65 15.77
CA ASP A 30 -18.28 -15.69 16.80
C ASP A 30 -16.92 -15.76 17.52
N GLU A 31 -15.89 -15.12 16.98
CA GLU A 31 -14.54 -15.05 17.57
C GLU A 31 -14.27 -13.72 18.30
N LEU A 32 -15.21 -12.77 18.26
CA LEU A 32 -15.05 -11.46 18.88
C LEU A 32 -14.89 -11.56 20.40
N LYS A 33 -13.88 -10.89 20.92
CA LYS A 33 -13.63 -10.73 22.36
C LYS A 33 -14.36 -9.50 22.91
N PRO A 34 -14.62 -9.45 24.23
CA PRO A 34 -15.20 -8.27 24.86
C PRO A 34 -14.41 -7.00 24.52
N GLY A 35 -15.11 -5.96 24.05
CA GLY A 35 -14.52 -4.68 23.64
C GLY A 35 -14.11 -4.59 22.16
N GLN A 36 -14.09 -5.69 21.42
CA GLN A 36 -13.90 -5.68 19.98
C GLN A 36 -15.21 -5.33 19.25
N LYS A 37 -15.07 -4.70 18.09
CA LYS A 37 -16.21 -4.20 17.31
C LYS A 37 -16.47 -5.07 16.10
N ARG A 38 -17.69 -5.56 16.01
CA ARG A 38 -18.18 -6.32 14.85
C ARG A 38 -17.90 -5.56 13.54
N LEU A 39 -17.38 -6.26 12.54
CA LEU A 39 -17.03 -5.77 11.19
C LEU A 39 -15.94 -4.68 11.15
N MET A 40 -15.29 -4.39 12.26
CA MET A 40 -14.31 -3.30 12.36
C MET A 40 -12.97 -3.75 12.93
N ASP A 41 -12.96 -4.74 13.80
CA ASP A 41 -11.71 -5.25 14.38
C ASP A 41 -11.08 -6.33 13.50
N THR A 42 -9.75 -6.37 13.56
CA THR A 42 -8.89 -7.33 12.85
C THR A 42 -8.11 -8.18 13.85
N ASP A 43 -7.70 -9.37 13.42
CA ASP A 43 -6.83 -10.28 14.17
C ASP A 43 -5.53 -9.58 14.61
N TYR A 44 -4.89 -8.85 13.69
CA TYR A 44 -3.77 -7.96 13.98
C TYR A 44 -4.13 -6.52 13.65
N ARG A 45 -3.73 -5.60 14.54
CA ARG A 45 -3.89 -4.16 14.33
C ARG A 45 -2.59 -3.55 13.82
N VAL A 46 -2.73 -2.55 12.96
CA VAL A 46 -1.62 -1.67 12.61
C VAL A 46 -1.27 -0.81 13.84
N VAL A 47 -0.02 -0.87 14.29
CA VAL A 47 0.42 -0.07 15.43
C VAL A 47 1.26 1.10 14.95
N LEU A 48 0.92 2.32 15.37
CA LEU A 48 1.59 3.55 14.94
C LEU A 48 1.92 4.45 16.15
N PRO A 49 3.07 5.15 16.12
CA PRO A 49 3.43 6.08 17.18
C PRO A 49 2.65 7.39 17.04
N VAL A 50 2.18 7.97 18.18
CA VAL A 50 1.61 9.31 18.20
C VAL A 50 2.69 10.39 18.04
N GLY A 51 2.30 11.56 17.52
CA GLY A 51 3.15 12.75 17.42
C GLY A 51 4.21 12.68 16.31
N LYS A 52 4.31 11.59 15.58
CA LYS A 52 5.27 11.43 14.46
C LYS A 52 4.56 11.57 13.12
N LYS A 53 5.26 12.16 12.16
CA LYS A 53 4.83 12.13 10.76
C LYS A 53 5.24 10.80 10.15
N ILE A 54 4.25 10.04 9.68
CA ILE A 54 4.41 8.68 9.17
C ILE A 54 4.07 8.69 7.69
N GLN A 55 5.03 8.29 6.85
CA GLN A 55 4.80 8.08 5.44
C GLN A 55 3.99 6.79 5.24
N LEU A 56 2.98 6.86 4.40
CA LEU A 56 2.15 5.74 3.98
C LEU A 56 2.35 5.49 2.50
N LEU A 57 2.85 4.31 2.16
CA LEU A 57 3.01 3.82 0.79
C LEU A 57 1.90 2.79 0.54
N MET A 58 1.17 2.93 -0.55
CA MET A 58 -0.04 2.14 -0.78
C MET A 58 -0.06 1.54 -2.18
N THR A 59 -0.28 0.23 -2.25
CA THR A 59 -0.45 -0.52 -3.50
C THR A 59 -1.47 -1.64 -3.32
N SER A 60 -1.72 -2.41 -4.36
CA SER A 60 -2.55 -3.62 -4.32
C SER A 60 -1.91 -4.72 -5.16
N ASP A 61 -2.17 -5.97 -4.79
CA ASP A 61 -1.68 -7.15 -5.51
C ASP A 61 -2.69 -7.70 -6.53
N ASP A 62 -3.96 -7.28 -6.44
CA ASP A 62 -5.02 -7.87 -7.27
C ASP A 62 -5.90 -6.82 -7.97
N VAL A 63 -6.83 -6.19 -7.27
CA VAL A 63 -7.76 -5.21 -7.81
C VAL A 63 -7.61 -3.85 -7.11
N LEU A 64 -8.37 -2.86 -7.54
CA LEU A 64 -8.44 -1.59 -6.84
C LEU A 64 -9.08 -1.77 -5.46
N HIS A 65 -8.45 -1.21 -4.43
CA HIS A 65 -9.03 -0.99 -3.10
C HIS A 65 -8.80 0.46 -2.70
N ASN A 66 -9.37 0.89 -1.59
CA ASN A 66 -9.10 2.21 -1.03
C ASN A 66 -8.89 2.10 0.48
N TRP A 67 -7.73 2.53 0.95
CA TRP A 67 -7.44 2.58 2.37
C TRP A 67 -8.04 3.85 2.96
N GLY A 68 -9.23 3.71 3.53
CA GLY A 68 -10.04 4.81 4.04
C GLY A 68 -10.09 4.83 5.57
N VAL A 69 -9.44 5.83 6.20
CA VAL A 69 -9.48 6.08 7.64
C VAL A 69 -9.93 7.50 7.89
N PRO A 70 -11.24 7.73 8.03
CA PRO A 70 -11.81 9.08 8.15
C PRO A 70 -11.23 9.90 9.29
N SER A 71 -10.94 9.28 10.44
CA SER A 71 -10.34 9.95 11.61
C SER A 71 -8.94 10.52 11.34
N PHE A 72 -8.25 10.05 10.31
CA PHE A 72 -6.95 10.54 9.88
C PHE A 72 -7.04 11.51 8.70
N GLY A 73 -8.23 11.69 8.12
CA GLY A 73 -8.40 12.42 6.87
C GLY A 73 -7.76 11.71 5.67
N VAL A 74 -7.49 10.41 5.79
CA VAL A 74 -6.87 9.61 4.72
C VAL A 74 -7.95 8.80 4.01
N LYS A 75 -7.99 8.94 2.70
CA LYS A 75 -8.78 8.12 1.78
C LYS A 75 -8.01 8.08 0.45
N LEU A 76 -7.25 7.00 0.23
CA LEU A 76 -6.36 6.88 -0.93
C LEU A 76 -6.48 5.50 -1.55
N ASP A 77 -6.56 5.46 -2.88
CA ASP A 77 -6.65 4.23 -3.63
C ASP A 77 -5.33 3.45 -3.59
N THR A 78 -5.46 2.14 -3.43
CA THR A 78 -4.39 1.16 -3.63
C THR A 78 -4.59 0.53 -5.01
N VAL A 79 -3.64 0.82 -5.91
CA VAL A 79 -3.76 0.49 -7.33
C VAL A 79 -2.72 -0.56 -7.70
N PRO A 80 -3.11 -1.68 -8.35
CA PRO A 80 -2.15 -2.66 -8.84
C PRO A 80 -1.10 -2.05 -9.76
N GLY A 81 0.17 -2.39 -9.52
CA GLY A 81 1.29 -1.89 -10.32
C GLY A 81 1.66 -0.42 -10.07
N ARG A 82 1.01 0.27 -9.13
CA ARG A 82 1.30 1.66 -8.75
C ARG A 82 1.53 1.77 -7.26
N LEU A 83 2.52 2.58 -6.87
CA LEU A 83 2.77 2.94 -5.49
C LEU A 83 2.28 4.37 -5.23
N ASN A 84 1.15 4.50 -4.54
CA ASN A 84 0.62 5.78 -4.09
C ASN A 84 1.23 6.16 -2.75
N GLU A 85 1.38 7.45 -2.50
CA GLU A 85 2.02 7.96 -1.30
C GLU A 85 1.18 9.05 -0.63
N THR A 86 1.12 9.01 0.69
CA THR A 86 0.62 10.08 1.54
C THR A 86 1.31 10.03 2.91
N TRP A 87 0.84 10.83 3.86
CA TRP A 87 1.35 10.81 5.23
C TRP A 87 0.25 11.05 6.25
N VAL A 88 0.50 10.62 7.48
CA VAL A 88 -0.38 10.87 8.62
C VAL A 88 0.41 11.28 9.83
N GLN A 89 -0.20 12.09 10.70
CA GLN A 89 0.30 12.39 12.05
C GLN A 89 -0.85 12.26 13.03
N ILE A 90 -0.72 11.30 13.95
CA ILE A 90 -1.75 10.97 14.93
C ILE A 90 -1.44 11.71 16.24
N ASN A 91 -2.38 12.50 16.75
CA ASN A 91 -2.14 13.36 17.90
C ASN A 91 -2.57 12.74 19.24
N LYS A 92 -3.40 11.69 19.22
CA LYS A 92 -3.92 11.04 20.43
C LYS A 92 -3.78 9.53 20.33
N SER A 93 -3.37 8.91 21.44
CA SER A 93 -3.39 7.45 21.57
C SER A 93 -4.83 6.94 21.56
N GLY A 94 -5.02 5.72 21.02
CA GLY A 94 -6.33 5.08 20.96
C GLY A 94 -6.45 4.15 19.77
N VAL A 95 -7.62 3.53 19.63
CA VAL A 95 -7.93 2.65 18.51
C VAL A 95 -8.78 3.41 17.49
N TYR A 96 -8.34 3.37 16.25
CA TYR A 96 -8.97 4.02 15.10
C TYR A 96 -9.39 2.99 14.09
N TYR A 97 -10.47 3.25 13.38
CA TYR A 97 -11.04 2.33 12.43
C TYR A 97 -11.21 2.95 11.05
N GLY A 98 -11.11 2.13 10.06
CA GLY A 98 -11.35 2.45 8.67
C GLY A 98 -11.95 1.26 7.93
N VAL A 99 -12.26 1.47 6.67
CA VAL A 99 -12.83 0.45 5.78
C VAL A 99 -12.23 0.59 4.38
N CYS A 100 -12.27 -0.49 3.61
CA CYS A 100 -12.07 -0.39 2.17
C CYS A 100 -13.16 0.50 1.57
N SER A 101 -12.78 1.53 0.83
CA SER A 101 -13.70 2.55 0.30
C SER A 101 -13.73 2.60 -1.23
N GLU A 102 -13.21 1.56 -1.91
CA GLU A 102 -13.34 1.31 -3.35
C GLU A 102 -13.88 -0.11 -3.56
N LEU A 103 -14.92 -0.26 -4.38
CA LEU A 103 -15.56 -1.55 -4.62
C LEU A 103 -14.56 -2.56 -5.20
N CYS A 104 -14.28 -3.62 -4.44
CA CYS A 104 -13.25 -4.61 -4.74
C CYS A 104 -13.76 -6.06 -4.87
N GLY A 105 -15.08 -6.27 -4.95
CA GLY A 105 -15.69 -7.58 -5.12
C GLY A 105 -16.61 -8.02 -3.98
N GLY A 106 -16.88 -9.31 -3.86
CA GLY A 106 -17.93 -9.86 -3.00
C GLY A 106 -17.79 -9.58 -1.50
N ASN A 107 -16.56 -9.55 -1.00
CA ASN A 107 -16.29 -9.27 0.42
C ASN A 107 -15.75 -7.85 0.67
N HIS A 108 -16.07 -6.91 -0.23
CA HIS A 108 -15.66 -5.51 -0.09
C HIS A 108 -15.97 -4.91 1.29
N ALA A 109 -17.12 -5.22 1.88
CA ALA A 109 -17.53 -4.73 3.19
C ALA A 109 -16.87 -5.46 4.38
N TYR A 110 -16.06 -6.50 4.12
CA TYR A 110 -15.52 -7.42 5.12
C TYR A 110 -13.98 -7.37 5.19
N MET A 111 -13.37 -6.24 4.82
CA MET A 111 -11.95 -5.96 4.96
C MET A 111 -11.72 -4.63 5.68
N PRO A 112 -11.95 -4.60 7.00
CA PRO A 112 -11.78 -3.42 7.82
C PRO A 112 -10.31 -3.05 8.01
N ILE A 113 -10.10 -1.84 8.55
CA ILE A 113 -8.81 -1.32 8.94
C ILE A 113 -8.88 -1.01 10.43
N ALA A 114 -8.05 -1.64 11.25
CA ALA A 114 -7.94 -1.36 12.67
C ALA A 114 -6.53 -0.89 13.01
N ILE A 115 -6.43 0.29 13.63
CA ILE A 115 -5.15 0.94 13.94
C ILE A 115 -5.09 1.25 15.43
N GLU A 116 -4.00 0.88 16.07
CA GLU A 116 -3.71 1.23 17.46
C GLU A 116 -2.60 2.28 17.52
N ALA A 117 -2.95 3.49 17.90
CA ALA A 117 -2.01 4.58 18.08
C ALA A 117 -1.50 4.59 19.53
N VAL A 118 -0.19 4.48 19.68
CA VAL A 118 0.47 4.31 21.00
C VAL A 118 1.57 5.33 21.23
N SER A 119 2.09 5.42 22.47
CA SER A 119 3.28 6.21 22.74
C SER A 119 4.49 5.71 21.94
N GLU A 120 5.49 6.58 21.72
CA GLU A 120 6.74 6.17 21.04
C GLU A 120 7.45 5.04 21.79
N ALA A 121 7.39 5.05 23.12
CA ALA A 121 8.00 4.01 23.95
C ALA A 121 7.30 2.66 23.79
N ASP A 122 5.98 2.64 23.72
CA ASP A 122 5.21 1.42 23.53
C ASP A 122 5.28 0.93 22.09
N PHE A 123 5.37 1.83 21.11
CA PHE A 123 5.65 1.49 19.74
C PHE A 123 6.98 0.72 19.60
N LYS A 124 8.06 1.20 20.23
CA LYS A 124 9.36 0.51 20.22
C LYS A 124 9.30 -0.89 20.84
N LYS A 125 8.58 -1.05 21.95
CA LYS A 125 8.35 -2.38 22.56
C LYS A 125 7.58 -3.30 21.62
N TRP A 126 6.51 -2.77 21.00
CA TRP A 126 5.72 -3.53 20.05
C TRP A 126 6.55 -3.96 18.83
N VAL A 127 7.37 -3.06 18.26
CA VAL A 127 8.26 -3.39 17.13
C VAL A 127 9.18 -4.56 17.48
N THR A 128 9.82 -4.54 18.66
CA THR A 128 10.69 -5.65 19.10
C THR A 128 9.94 -6.98 19.18
N LYS A 129 8.71 -6.96 19.68
CA LYS A 129 7.85 -8.15 19.72
C LYS A 129 7.45 -8.59 18.31
N ALA A 130 7.00 -7.66 17.48
CA ALA A 130 6.55 -7.90 16.12
C ALA A 130 7.65 -8.48 15.23
N GLN A 131 8.88 -8.01 15.36
CA GLN A 131 10.04 -8.57 14.65
C GLN A 131 10.27 -10.05 14.98
N THR A 132 9.92 -10.50 16.17
CA THR A 132 10.02 -11.92 16.55
C THR A 132 8.80 -12.71 16.10
N GLU A 133 7.62 -12.11 16.22
CA GLU A 133 6.34 -12.77 15.91
C GLU A 133 6.11 -12.90 14.39
N PHE A 134 6.49 -11.87 13.65
CA PHE A 134 6.33 -11.78 12.19
C PHE A 134 7.67 -11.89 11.44
N ALA A 135 8.70 -12.45 12.10
CA ALA A 135 9.94 -12.75 11.39
C ALA A 135 9.58 -13.57 10.16
N SER A 136 9.84 -13.05 8.98
CA SER A 136 9.78 -13.84 7.77
C SER A 136 10.68 -15.04 7.99
N VAL A 137 10.10 -16.24 7.89
CA VAL A 137 10.90 -17.42 7.69
C VAL A 137 11.59 -17.19 6.37
N ASP A 138 12.88 -16.87 6.42
CA ASP A 138 13.69 -16.63 5.24
C ASP A 138 13.86 -17.98 4.53
N ASP A 139 12.87 -18.34 3.70
CA ASP A 139 12.89 -19.52 2.85
C ASP A 139 13.90 -19.37 1.70
N GLY A 140 14.90 -18.52 1.86
CA GLY A 140 16.02 -18.37 0.92
C GLY A 140 15.64 -17.79 -0.45
N VAL A 141 14.43 -17.27 -0.59
CA VAL A 141 13.98 -16.53 -1.76
C VAL A 141 14.02 -15.02 -1.44
N ALA A 142 15.22 -14.47 -1.42
CA ALA A 142 15.33 -13.03 -1.58
C ALA A 142 14.51 -12.63 -2.84
N PRO A 143 13.61 -11.63 -2.78
CA PRO A 143 13.03 -11.09 -3.99
C PRO A 143 14.22 -10.64 -4.83
N LYS A 144 14.46 -11.31 -5.96
CA LYS A 144 15.33 -10.77 -7.00
C LYS A 144 14.69 -9.44 -7.39
N LEU A 145 15.17 -8.35 -6.79
CA LEU A 145 15.08 -7.05 -7.42
C LEU A 145 15.60 -7.32 -8.85
N ALA A 146 14.71 -7.24 -9.83
CA ALA A 146 15.11 -7.28 -11.22
C ALA A 146 16.20 -6.24 -11.33
N ALA A 147 17.45 -6.73 -11.56
CA ALA A 147 18.55 -5.86 -11.87
C ALA A 147 18.03 -5.03 -13.06
N THR A 148 18.00 -3.72 -12.89
CA THR A 148 17.78 -2.82 -13.99
C THR A 148 18.75 -3.24 -15.08
N GLU A 149 18.19 -3.88 -16.12
CA GLU A 149 18.96 -4.09 -17.35
C GLU A 149 19.49 -2.71 -17.72
N LYS A 150 20.81 -2.64 -17.84
CA LYS A 150 21.46 -1.46 -18.40
C LYS A 150 20.82 -1.25 -19.76
N VAL A 151 20.07 -0.16 -19.91
CA VAL A 151 19.62 0.29 -21.20
C VAL A 151 20.89 0.65 -21.94
N ASP A 152 21.23 -0.15 -22.95
CA ASP A 152 22.36 0.13 -23.84
C ASP A 152 22.12 1.50 -24.46
N GLU A 153 23.05 2.42 -24.28
CA GLU A 153 23.03 3.80 -24.79
C GLU A 153 23.03 3.86 -26.33
N ASP A 154 23.04 2.74 -27.02
CA ASP A 154 23.14 2.68 -28.49
C ASP A 154 21.80 2.56 -29.21
N ALA A 155 20.66 2.56 -28.48
CA ALA A 155 19.32 2.50 -29.09
C ALA A 155 18.69 3.88 -29.39
N THR A 156 19.39 4.99 -29.16
CA THR A 156 18.86 6.35 -29.35
C THR A 156 19.03 6.91 -30.77
N ALA A 157 19.51 6.13 -31.74
CA ALA A 157 19.82 6.62 -33.08
C ALA A 157 18.70 6.43 -34.13
N SER A 158 17.49 6.01 -33.78
CA SER A 158 16.48 5.68 -34.81
C SER A 158 15.07 6.22 -34.63
N VAL A 159 14.83 7.23 -33.78
CA VAL A 159 13.49 7.86 -33.70
C VAL A 159 13.59 9.39 -33.76
N ASN A 160 14.22 9.93 -34.80
CA ASN A 160 14.03 11.32 -35.20
C ASN A 160 12.86 11.40 -36.21
N ALA A 161 11.62 11.22 -35.73
CA ALA A 161 10.45 11.68 -36.45
C ALA A 161 10.36 13.20 -36.28
N SER A 162 10.72 13.95 -37.32
CA SER A 162 10.56 15.40 -37.35
C SER A 162 9.09 15.77 -37.26
N PHE A 163 8.66 16.32 -36.13
CA PHE A 163 7.37 16.99 -36.01
C PHE A 163 7.54 18.46 -36.42
N ALA A 164 6.96 18.81 -37.56
CA ALA A 164 6.83 20.22 -37.94
C ALA A 164 5.49 20.76 -37.43
N ILE A 165 5.54 21.76 -36.58
CA ILE A 165 4.35 22.50 -36.12
C ILE A 165 4.08 23.61 -37.13
N THR A 166 2.91 23.56 -37.78
CA THR A 166 2.43 24.66 -38.61
C THR A 166 1.28 25.42 -37.90
N PRO A 167 1.01 26.68 -38.23
CA PRO A 167 -0.01 27.47 -37.55
C PRO A 167 -1.45 26.96 -37.62
N ASN A 168 -1.72 25.90 -38.37
CA ASN A 168 -3.07 25.38 -38.62
C ASN A 168 -3.27 23.90 -38.19
N GLY A 169 -2.52 23.39 -37.21
CA GLY A 169 -2.77 22.07 -36.60
C GLY A 169 -1.82 20.94 -37.11
N ILE A 170 -1.82 19.82 -36.37
CA ILE A 170 -0.96 18.67 -36.60
C ILE A 170 -1.50 17.84 -37.77
N ARG A 171 -0.71 17.61 -38.80
CA ARG A 171 -0.98 16.59 -39.83
C ARG A 171 0.05 15.46 -39.72
N LEU A 172 -0.45 14.23 -39.65
CA LEU A 172 0.37 13.02 -39.78
C LEU A 172 0.94 12.93 -41.23
N ALA A 173 2.25 12.79 -41.32
CA ALA A 173 2.89 12.47 -42.61
C ALA A 173 2.61 11.01 -42.95
N GLN A 174 1.99 10.77 -44.11
CA GLN A 174 1.83 9.41 -44.66
C GLN A 174 3.17 8.93 -45.19
N SER A 175 3.60 7.76 -44.76
CA SER A 175 4.73 7.03 -45.33
C SER A 175 4.35 6.53 -46.72
N THR A 176 4.98 7.08 -47.75
CA THR A 176 4.96 6.49 -49.10
C THR A 176 6.04 5.41 -49.15
N ALA A 177 5.61 4.15 -49.13
CA ALA A 177 6.47 3.05 -49.51
C ALA A 177 6.71 3.17 -51.04
N GLY A 178 7.94 3.45 -51.45
CA GLY A 178 8.37 3.38 -52.85
C GLY A 178 8.70 1.94 -53.22
N GLN A 179 8.36 1.61 -54.44
CA GLN A 179 8.62 0.38 -55.15
C GLN A 179 10.12 0.04 -55.26
#